data_b617d52386da935aebff8c9e9cc22ad2
#
_entry.id   b617d52386da935aebff8c9e9cc22ad2
#
_cell.length_a   1.000
_cell.length_b   1.000
_cell.length_c   1.000
_cell.angle_alpha   90.00
_cell.angle_beta   90.00
_cell.angle_gamma   90.00
#
_symmetry.space_group_name_H-M   'P 1'
#
loop_
_entity.id
_entity.type
_entity.pdbx_description
1 polymer ?
#
loop_
_entity_poly.entity_id
_entity_poly.type
_entity_poly.pdbx_seq_one_letter_code
_entity_poly.pdbx_strand_id
1 'polypeptide(L)'
;EKKEGFPLNQFSGAKSTWKEPPTWRNRTLRFSFEEIDMPDAGEHMGLYSIGAYDRLNSWFYGGITLYGAATGRRGGFFTGGYTLGVERKLTDNWILDAGGYVGAGGGGAAAQGGGLMIRPHIGLKYDFSWSKLGLNYTNVDFPNGDISSDAIALSMDSPFSSMILNWEDDGLT
;
A
#
# COMPACT_ATOMS: atom_id res chain seq x y z
N GLU A 1 33.68 10.18 50.54
CA GLU A 1 33.04 9.06 49.84
C GLU A 1 32.95 9.38 48.36
N LYS A 2 33.89 8.83 47.54
CA LYS A 2 33.89 9.00 46.08
C LYS A 2 32.84 8.07 45.52
N LYS A 3 31.79 8.60 44.91
CA LYS A 3 30.88 7.83 44.03
C LYS A 3 31.67 7.42 42.80
N GLU A 4 31.99 6.13 42.70
CA GLU A 4 32.49 5.52 41.48
C GLU A 4 31.43 5.63 40.41
N GLY A 5 31.72 6.41 39.37
CA GLY A 5 30.87 6.50 38.18
C GLY A 5 30.94 5.19 37.42
N PHE A 6 29.80 4.72 36.96
CA PHE A 6 29.66 3.55 36.07
C PHE A 6 30.59 3.71 34.87
N PRO A 7 31.45 2.74 34.56
CA PRO A 7 32.34 2.84 33.41
C PRO A 7 31.51 2.73 32.11
N LEU A 8 31.36 3.85 31.43
CA LEU A 8 30.68 3.92 30.11
C LEU A 8 31.47 3.22 28.98
N ASN A 9 32.59 2.56 29.29
CA ASN A 9 33.49 1.96 28.30
C ASN A 9 33.16 0.50 27.98
N GLN A 10 32.11 -0.08 28.56
CA GLN A 10 31.71 -1.47 28.29
C GLN A 10 30.67 -1.61 27.18
N PHE A 11 30.19 -0.51 26.57
CA PHE A 11 29.47 -0.54 25.33
C PHE A 11 30.40 -0.38 24.13
N SER A 12 31.42 -1.21 24.02
CA SER A 12 32.06 -1.48 22.72
C SER A 12 31.16 -2.39 21.90
N GLY A 13 29.92 -1.98 21.78
CA GLY A 13 28.95 -2.58 20.88
C GLY A 13 29.36 -2.27 19.44
N ALA A 14 29.13 -3.22 18.58
CA ALA A 14 29.39 -3.23 17.17
C ALA A 14 29.39 -1.83 16.54
N LYS A 15 30.54 -1.39 16.01
CA LYS A 15 30.61 -0.22 15.14
C LYS A 15 29.87 -0.60 13.86
N SER A 16 28.60 -0.22 13.75
CA SER A 16 27.91 -0.24 12.46
C SER A 16 28.56 0.81 11.56
N THR A 17 29.49 0.39 10.74
CA THR A 17 30.07 1.25 9.71
C THR A 17 29.15 1.22 8.49
N TRP A 18 28.65 2.38 8.08
CA TRP A 18 27.96 2.55 6.81
C TRP A 18 28.96 2.26 5.68
N LYS A 19 28.91 1.07 5.09
CA LYS A 19 29.82 0.67 4.00
C LYS A 19 29.41 1.25 2.66
N GLU A 20 28.15 1.60 2.50
CA GLU A 20 27.63 2.22 1.28
C GLU A 20 26.82 3.48 1.59
N PRO A 21 26.91 4.52 0.76
CA PRO A 21 26.07 5.69 0.92
C PRO A 21 24.59 5.29 0.76
N PRO A 22 23.67 5.94 1.47
CA PRO A 22 22.25 5.66 1.35
C PRO A 22 21.80 5.86 -0.10
N THR A 23 21.09 4.88 -0.64
CA THR A 23 20.55 4.95 -2.00
C THR A 23 19.14 5.51 -1.99
N TRP A 24 18.89 6.50 -2.85
CA TRP A 24 17.57 7.05 -3.06
C TRP A 24 16.82 6.19 -4.09
N ARG A 25 15.64 5.71 -3.71
CA ARG A 25 14.76 4.97 -4.61
C ARG A 25 13.51 5.78 -4.90
N ASN A 26 13.24 6.02 -6.17
CA ASN A 26 12.01 6.68 -6.60
C ASN A 26 10.86 5.67 -6.56
N ARG A 27 9.83 6.02 -5.84
CA ARG A 27 8.60 5.24 -5.63
C ARG A 27 7.37 6.04 -6.04
N THR A 28 6.26 5.35 -6.14
CA THR A 28 4.94 5.98 -6.29
C THR A 28 4.15 5.75 -5.03
N LEU A 29 3.65 6.83 -4.44
CA LEU A 29 2.66 6.79 -3.37
C LEU A 29 1.29 6.96 -4.02
N ARG A 30 0.39 5.99 -3.82
CA ARG A 30 -0.97 6.03 -4.32
C ARG A 30 -1.95 6.14 -3.16
N PHE A 31 -2.87 7.07 -3.30
CA PHE A 31 -4.08 7.15 -2.49
C PHE A 31 -5.26 6.76 -3.35
N SER A 32 -6.22 6.03 -2.78
CA SER A 32 -7.49 5.81 -3.46
C SER A 32 -8.67 5.86 -2.49
N PHE A 33 -9.83 6.13 -3.08
CA PHE A 33 -11.12 6.06 -2.40
C PHE A 33 -12.14 5.39 -3.31
N GLU A 34 -12.95 4.51 -2.74
CA GLU A 34 -14.06 3.84 -3.39
C GLU A 34 -15.16 3.56 -2.38
N GLU A 35 -16.39 3.43 -2.85
CA GLU A 35 -17.52 3.00 -2.03
C GLU A 35 -17.99 1.63 -2.50
N ILE A 36 -18.12 0.70 -1.58
CA ILE A 36 -18.57 -0.67 -1.82
C ILE A 36 -19.88 -0.96 -1.12
N ASP A 37 -20.67 -1.82 -1.74
CA ASP A 37 -21.91 -2.34 -1.17
C ASP A 37 -21.60 -3.46 -0.17
N MET A 38 -22.30 -3.41 0.96
CA MET A 38 -22.23 -4.44 1.98
C MET A 38 -23.39 -5.43 1.81
N PRO A 39 -23.26 -6.67 2.36
CA PRO A 39 -24.31 -7.67 2.27
C PRO A 39 -25.65 -7.23 2.86
N ASP A 40 -25.61 -6.38 3.88
CA ASP A 40 -26.82 -5.82 4.50
C ASP A 40 -27.48 -4.79 3.57
N ALA A 41 -28.77 -4.95 3.31
CA ALA A 41 -29.50 -4.14 2.35
C ALA A 41 -29.38 -2.62 2.64
N GLY A 42 -28.86 -1.88 1.67
CA GLY A 42 -28.70 -0.43 1.73
C GLY A 42 -27.53 0.04 2.63
N GLU A 43 -26.63 -0.87 3.01
CA GLU A 43 -25.39 -0.49 3.69
C GLU A 43 -24.25 -0.34 2.67
N HIS A 44 -23.55 0.78 2.78
CA HIS A 44 -22.35 1.07 2.00
C HIS A 44 -21.17 1.30 2.93
N MET A 45 -19.96 0.99 2.47
CA MET A 45 -18.72 1.26 3.17
C MET A 45 -17.74 1.98 2.23
N GLY A 46 -17.34 3.18 2.60
CA GLY A 46 -16.27 3.88 1.91
C GLY A 46 -14.92 3.30 2.34
N LEU A 47 -14.13 2.84 1.38
CA LEU A 47 -12.77 2.38 1.56
C LEU A 47 -11.79 3.45 1.09
N TYR A 48 -10.83 3.80 1.93
CA TYR A 48 -9.63 4.51 1.48
C TYR A 48 -8.44 3.57 1.45
N SER A 49 -7.48 3.85 0.59
CA SER A 49 -6.22 3.14 0.60
C SER A 49 -5.01 4.05 0.51
N ILE A 50 -3.91 3.53 1.01
CA ILE A 50 -2.57 4.07 0.78
C ILE A 50 -1.65 2.94 0.33
N GLY A 51 -0.96 3.14 -0.79
CA GLY A 51 -0.02 2.16 -1.34
C GLY A 51 1.31 2.78 -1.70
N ALA A 52 2.38 2.04 -1.47
CA ALA A 52 3.73 2.43 -1.86
C ALA A 52 4.27 1.42 -2.88
N TYR A 53 4.53 1.88 -4.10
CA TYR A 53 4.86 1.02 -5.24
C TYR A 53 6.25 1.32 -5.80
N ASP A 54 6.96 0.24 -6.10
CA ASP A 54 8.19 0.26 -6.87
C ASP A 54 7.91 -0.10 -8.34
N ARG A 55 8.62 0.54 -9.27
CA ARG A 55 8.66 0.11 -10.66
C ARG A 55 9.53 -1.14 -10.78
N LEU A 56 8.93 -2.26 -11.19
CA LEU A 56 9.64 -3.51 -11.45
C LEU A 56 10.30 -3.50 -12.83
N ASN A 57 9.64 -2.86 -13.79
CA ASN A 57 10.17 -2.55 -15.12
C ASN A 57 9.37 -1.39 -15.76
N SER A 58 9.51 -1.19 -17.09
CA SER A 58 8.81 -0.11 -17.81
C SER A 58 7.28 -0.22 -17.75
N TRP A 59 6.72 -1.41 -17.52
CA TRP A 59 5.29 -1.68 -17.56
C TRP A 59 4.74 -2.11 -16.21
N PHE A 60 5.48 -2.91 -15.44
CA PHE A 60 5.03 -3.49 -14.20
C PHE A 60 5.40 -2.66 -12.98
N TYR A 61 4.50 -2.60 -12.03
CA TYR A 61 4.74 -2.06 -10.70
C TYR A 61 4.22 -3.04 -9.64
N GLY A 62 4.74 -2.92 -8.43
CA GLY A 62 4.25 -3.70 -7.30
C GLY A 62 4.62 -3.06 -5.99
N GLY A 63 3.86 -3.37 -4.95
CA GLY A 63 4.12 -2.82 -3.63
C GLY A 63 3.03 -3.11 -2.62
N ILE A 64 3.26 -2.61 -1.42
CA ILE A 64 2.36 -2.79 -0.28
C ILE A 64 1.22 -1.80 -0.37
N THR A 65 0.01 -2.27 -0.07
CA THR A 65 -1.19 -1.44 0.02
C THR A 65 -1.94 -1.76 1.30
N LEU A 66 -2.43 -0.71 1.93
CA LEU A 66 -3.27 -0.76 3.12
C LEU A 66 -4.64 -0.16 2.78
N TYR A 67 -5.70 -0.83 3.18
CA TYR A 67 -7.07 -0.35 3.07
C TYR A 67 -7.67 -0.17 4.46
N GLY A 68 -8.54 0.84 4.60
CA GLY A 68 -9.31 1.07 5.81
C GLY A 68 -10.68 1.65 5.51
N ALA A 69 -11.64 1.44 6.40
CA ALA A 69 -12.94 2.07 6.29
C ALA A 69 -12.82 3.58 6.61
N ALA A 70 -13.31 4.41 5.67
CA ALA A 70 -13.41 5.86 5.83
C ALA A 70 -14.81 6.29 6.27
N THR A 71 -15.84 5.64 5.73
CA THR A 71 -17.25 5.94 5.97
C THR A 71 -18.06 4.66 6.15
N GLY A 72 -19.31 4.80 6.62
CA GLY A 72 -20.20 3.68 6.89
C GLY A 72 -20.17 3.24 8.35
N ARG A 73 -20.75 2.09 8.64
CA ARG A 73 -20.93 1.57 10.02
C ARG A 73 -19.79 0.65 10.46
N ARG A 74 -18.84 0.33 9.56
CA ARG A 74 -17.76 -0.65 9.77
C ARG A 74 -16.45 0.00 10.21
N GLY A 75 -16.51 0.98 11.10
CA GLY A 75 -15.32 1.61 11.67
C GLY A 75 -14.37 0.58 12.28
N GLY A 76 -13.06 0.75 12.02
CA GLY A 76 -12.04 -0.21 12.46
C GLY A 76 -11.80 -1.38 11.49
N PHE A 77 -12.48 -1.43 10.33
CA PHE A 77 -12.11 -2.33 9.24
C PHE A 77 -10.76 -1.91 8.64
N PHE A 78 -9.86 -2.86 8.50
CA PHE A 78 -8.52 -2.64 7.96
C PHE A 78 -8.00 -3.91 7.29
N THR A 79 -7.37 -3.76 6.11
CA THR A 79 -6.64 -4.84 5.45
C THR A 79 -5.28 -4.36 4.97
N GLY A 80 -4.31 -5.27 4.94
CA GLY A 80 -2.98 -5.03 4.41
C GLY A 80 -2.56 -6.16 3.47
N GLY A 81 -1.86 -5.81 2.40
CA GLY A 81 -1.45 -6.79 1.41
C GLY A 81 -0.57 -6.22 0.32
N TYR A 82 -0.52 -6.91 -0.79
CA TYR A 82 0.34 -6.60 -1.91
C TYR A 82 -0.47 -6.35 -3.18
N THR A 83 -0.10 -5.29 -3.91
CA THR A 83 -0.65 -4.96 -5.23
C THR A 83 0.40 -5.21 -6.30
N LEU A 84 -0.03 -5.86 -7.38
CA LEU A 84 0.72 -5.97 -8.64
C LEU A 84 -0.12 -5.36 -9.74
N GLY A 85 0.53 -4.64 -10.65
CA GLY A 85 -0.16 -4.05 -11.79
C GLY A 85 0.75 -3.72 -12.95
N VAL A 86 0.09 -3.35 -14.05
CA VAL A 86 0.70 -2.90 -15.29
C VAL A 86 0.18 -1.51 -15.64
N GLU A 87 1.07 -0.64 -16.06
CA GLU A 87 0.73 0.65 -16.63
C GLU A 87 1.27 0.77 -18.05
N ARG A 88 0.42 1.18 -18.99
CA ARG A 88 0.80 1.41 -20.37
C ARG A 88 0.37 2.80 -20.83
N LYS A 89 1.30 3.61 -21.29
CA LYS A 89 0.98 4.88 -21.91
C LYS A 89 0.21 4.64 -23.21
N LEU A 90 -0.98 5.26 -23.32
CA LEU A 90 -1.80 5.28 -24.52
C LEU A 90 -1.49 6.53 -25.36
N THR A 91 -1.24 7.64 -24.66
CA THR A 91 -0.80 8.92 -25.22
C THR A 91 0.21 9.55 -24.27
N ASP A 92 0.65 10.78 -24.53
CA ASP A 92 1.59 11.48 -23.64
C ASP A 92 1.03 11.66 -22.23
N ASN A 93 -0.27 11.86 -22.09
CA ASN A 93 -0.93 12.13 -20.81
C ASN A 93 -1.83 10.99 -20.32
N TRP A 94 -2.31 10.10 -21.20
CA TRP A 94 -3.23 9.04 -20.82
C TRP A 94 -2.49 7.72 -20.59
N ILE A 95 -2.79 7.06 -19.48
CA ILE A 95 -2.18 5.81 -19.06
C ILE A 95 -3.30 4.82 -18.74
N LEU A 96 -3.25 3.65 -19.39
CA LEU A 96 -4.04 2.49 -18.99
C LEU A 96 -3.36 1.85 -17.76
N ASP A 97 -4.15 1.58 -16.73
CA ASP A 97 -3.73 0.90 -15.50
C ASP A 97 -4.60 -0.34 -15.29
N ALA A 98 -3.98 -1.48 -15.04
CA ALA A 98 -4.68 -2.71 -14.67
C ALA A 98 -3.84 -3.48 -13.66
N GLY A 99 -4.51 -4.12 -12.70
CA GLY A 99 -3.80 -4.86 -11.67
C GLY A 99 -4.72 -5.53 -10.67
N GLY A 100 -4.12 -5.98 -9.58
CA GLY A 100 -4.86 -6.63 -8.51
C GLY A 100 -4.14 -6.52 -7.18
N TYR A 101 -4.93 -6.42 -6.13
CA TYR A 101 -4.52 -6.50 -4.74
C TYR A 101 -4.92 -7.85 -4.17
N VAL A 102 -4.04 -8.44 -3.36
CA VAL A 102 -4.31 -9.59 -2.51
C VAL A 102 -3.79 -9.26 -1.12
N GLY A 103 -4.65 -9.38 -0.12
CA GLY A 103 -4.28 -9.08 1.25
C GLY A 103 -5.20 -9.71 2.25
N ALA A 104 -4.96 -9.43 3.51
CA ALA A 104 -5.76 -9.95 4.60
C ALA A 104 -5.99 -8.89 5.67
N GLY A 105 -7.10 -9.05 6.37
CA GLY A 105 -7.48 -8.19 7.47
C GLY A 105 -8.94 -8.36 7.85
N GLY A 106 -9.50 -7.35 8.49
CA GLY A 106 -10.88 -7.37 8.93
C GLY A 106 -11.15 -6.32 9.99
N GLY A 107 -12.20 -6.53 10.76
CA GLY A 107 -12.63 -5.61 11.81
C GLY A 107 -13.94 -4.92 11.47
N GLY A 108 -14.38 -4.00 12.34
CA GLY A 108 -15.63 -3.27 12.15
C GLY A 108 -16.88 -4.14 12.05
N ALA A 109 -16.82 -5.40 12.53
CA ALA A 109 -17.89 -6.39 12.38
C ALA A 109 -18.35 -6.57 10.91
N ALA A 110 -17.44 -6.37 9.95
CA ALA A 110 -17.73 -6.61 8.54
C ALA A 110 -17.79 -8.12 8.26
N ALA A 111 -18.59 -8.51 7.27
CA ALA A 111 -18.81 -9.92 6.90
C ALA A 111 -17.66 -10.47 6.02
N GLN A 112 -16.42 -10.23 6.42
CA GLN A 112 -15.20 -10.57 5.66
C GLN A 112 -14.77 -12.05 5.79
N GLY A 113 -15.47 -12.85 6.58
CA GLY A 113 -15.11 -14.27 6.79
C GLY A 113 -13.70 -14.43 7.32
N GLY A 114 -12.85 -15.19 6.62
CA GLY A 114 -11.43 -15.39 6.96
C GLY A 114 -10.53 -14.20 6.72
N GLY A 115 -11.07 -13.08 6.21
CA GLY A 115 -10.35 -11.83 6.03
C GLY A 115 -9.49 -11.72 4.78
N LEU A 116 -9.42 -12.75 3.93
CA LEU A 116 -8.76 -12.65 2.63
C LEU A 116 -9.56 -11.70 1.73
N MET A 117 -8.89 -10.68 1.20
CA MET A 117 -9.44 -9.71 0.27
C MET A 117 -8.71 -9.80 -1.06
N ILE A 118 -9.46 -9.94 -2.15
CA ILE A 118 -8.97 -9.88 -3.53
C ILE A 118 -9.63 -8.68 -4.20
N ARG A 119 -8.85 -7.86 -4.89
CA ARG A 119 -9.36 -6.65 -5.53
C ARG A 119 -8.66 -6.39 -6.87
N PRO A 120 -9.15 -6.98 -7.96
CA PRO A 120 -8.75 -6.59 -9.30
C PRO A 120 -9.21 -5.17 -9.62
N HIS A 121 -8.49 -4.51 -10.52
CA HIS A 121 -8.86 -3.20 -11.04
C HIS A 121 -8.40 -3.01 -12.48
N ILE A 122 -9.12 -2.17 -13.20
CA ILE A 122 -8.75 -1.65 -14.51
C ILE A 122 -9.25 -0.22 -14.63
N GLY A 123 -8.45 0.66 -15.20
CA GLY A 123 -8.84 2.06 -15.32
C GLY A 123 -7.90 2.89 -16.17
N LEU A 124 -8.17 4.18 -16.17
CA LEU A 124 -7.42 5.19 -16.89
C LEU A 124 -6.89 6.23 -15.91
N LYS A 125 -5.66 6.67 -16.14
CA LYS A 125 -5.02 7.75 -15.40
C LYS A 125 -4.65 8.87 -16.35
N TYR A 126 -4.75 10.08 -15.86
CA TYR A 126 -4.24 11.27 -16.52
C TYR A 126 -3.01 11.80 -15.78
N ASP A 127 -1.92 12.00 -16.50
CA ASP A 127 -0.64 12.47 -15.99
C ASP A 127 -0.57 14.00 -16.08
N PHE A 128 -0.56 14.66 -14.91
CA PHE A 128 -0.40 16.10 -14.76
C PHE A 128 1.06 16.53 -14.58
N SER A 129 2.02 15.63 -14.80
CA SER A 129 3.46 15.80 -14.59
C SER A 129 3.89 15.83 -13.11
N TRP A 130 3.13 16.42 -12.21
CA TRP A 130 3.40 16.43 -10.75
C TRP A 130 2.65 15.33 -10.00
N SER A 131 1.56 14.84 -10.55
CA SER A 131 0.71 13.78 -9.99
C SER A 131 -0.10 13.14 -11.13
N LYS A 132 -0.59 11.92 -10.91
CA LYS A 132 -1.52 11.25 -11.82
C LYS A 132 -2.85 11.06 -11.11
N LEU A 133 -3.95 11.45 -11.75
CA LEU A 133 -5.30 11.14 -11.27
C LEU A 133 -5.87 9.99 -12.09
N GLY A 134 -6.48 9.03 -11.42
CA GLY A 134 -7.02 7.82 -12.04
C GLY A 134 -8.46 7.56 -11.64
N LEU A 135 -9.20 6.99 -12.59
CA LEU A 135 -10.52 6.41 -12.38
C LEU A 135 -10.45 4.94 -12.73
N ASN A 136 -10.76 4.07 -11.77
CA ASN A 136 -10.63 2.64 -11.92
C ASN A 136 -11.95 1.94 -11.62
N TYR A 137 -12.35 1.00 -12.47
CA TYR A 137 -13.34 0.00 -12.14
C TYR A 137 -12.67 -1.09 -11.31
N THR A 138 -13.30 -1.48 -10.22
CA THR A 138 -12.77 -2.43 -9.25
C THR A 138 -13.85 -3.42 -8.85
N ASN A 139 -13.43 -4.61 -8.44
CA ASN A 139 -14.27 -5.56 -7.75
C ASN A 139 -13.59 -5.90 -6.42
N VAL A 140 -14.27 -5.69 -5.30
CA VAL A 140 -13.77 -6.03 -3.97
C VAL A 140 -14.46 -7.31 -3.54
N ASP A 141 -13.70 -8.38 -3.37
CA ASP A 141 -14.20 -9.71 -3.04
C ASP A 141 -13.51 -10.28 -1.81
N PHE A 142 -14.31 -10.87 -0.92
CA PHE A 142 -13.87 -11.66 0.22
C PHE A 142 -14.32 -13.11 0.04
N PRO A 143 -13.50 -13.99 -0.56
CA PRO A 143 -13.91 -15.33 -0.99
C PRO A 143 -14.50 -16.23 0.12
N ASN A 144 -14.12 -15.97 1.38
CA ASN A 144 -14.63 -16.69 2.55
C ASN A 144 -15.60 -15.86 3.39
N GLY A 145 -16.11 -14.75 2.85
CA GLY A 145 -17.07 -13.86 3.46
C GLY A 145 -18.25 -13.61 2.52
N ASP A 146 -19.11 -12.68 2.91
CA ASP A 146 -20.31 -12.32 2.15
C ASP A 146 -20.16 -11.00 1.39
N ILE A 147 -18.95 -10.40 1.38
CA ILE A 147 -18.68 -9.14 0.70
C ILE A 147 -18.17 -9.43 -0.71
N SER A 148 -18.93 -9.01 -1.72
CA SER A 148 -18.51 -8.98 -3.12
C SER A 148 -19.19 -7.78 -3.77
N SER A 149 -18.40 -6.78 -4.16
CA SER A 149 -18.95 -5.52 -4.66
C SER A 149 -18.09 -4.95 -5.78
N ASP A 150 -18.76 -4.53 -6.84
CA ASP A 150 -18.15 -3.71 -7.88
C ASP A 150 -18.19 -2.24 -7.46
N ALA A 151 -17.13 -1.51 -7.77
CA ALA A 151 -17.02 -0.11 -7.41
C ALA A 151 -16.24 0.70 -8.44
N ILE A 152 -16.38 2.01 -8.35
CA ILE A 152 -15.51 2.97 -9.04
C ILE A 152 -14.59 3.60 -8.00
N ALA A 153 -13.30 3.44 -8.21
CA ALA A 153 -12.28 4.03 -7.37
C ALA A 153 -11.67 5.27 -8.00
N LEU A 154 -11.59 6.34 -7.25
CA LEU A 154 -10.76 7.51 -7.57
C LEU A 154 -9.38 7.28 -6.98
N SER A 155 -8.32 7.50 -7.75
CA SER A 155 -6.95 7.36 -7.28
C SER A 155 -6.08 8.56 -7.63
N MET A 156 -5.09 8.81 -6.78
CA MET A 156 -4.06 9.82 -6.99
C MET A 156 -2.68 9.20 -6.73
N ASP A 157 -1.81 9.25 -7.73
CA ASP A 157 -0.44 8.79 -7.66
C ASP A 157 0.49 10.00 -7.54
N SER A 158 1.35 10.00 -6.53
CA SER A 158 2.37 11.03 -6.31
C SER A 158 3.76 10.39 -6.29
N PRO A 159 4.75 10.93 -7.03
CA PRO A 159 6.12 10.47 -6.93
C PRO A 159 6.70 10.85 -5.55
N PHE A 160 7.42 9.92 -4.93
CA PHE A 160 8.20 10.21 -3.74
C PHE A 160 9.52 9.46 -3.76
N SER A 161 10.52 10.01 -3.08
CA SER A 161 11.81 9.37 -2.94
C SER A 161 12.00 8.87 -1.52
N SER A 162 12.33 7.59 -1.37
CA SER A 162 12.69 7.01 -0.07
C SER A 162 14.17 6.68 -0.01
N MET A 163 14.76 6.93 1.14
CA MET A 163 16.14 6.54 1.43
C MET A 163 16.16 5.10 1.93
N ILE A 164 16.98 4.25 1.30
CA ILE A 164 17.22 2.89 1.76
C ILE A 164 18.55 2.88 2.49
N LEU A 165 18.51 2.44 3.74
CA LEU A 165 19.67 2.18 4.56
C LEU A 165 20.05 0.71 4.38
N ASN A 166 21.21 0.45 3.79
CA ASN A 166 21.75 -0.91 3.69
C ASN A 166 22.45 -1.24 5.02
N TRP A 167 21.81 -2.11 5.81
CA TRP A 167 22.41 -2.73 6.98
C TRP A 167 23.04 -4.05 6.54
N GLU A 168 24.35 -4.16 6.61
CA GLU A 168 25.01 -5.46 6.65
C GLU A 168 25.19 -5.84 8.13
N ASP A 169 24.55 -6.91 8.55
CA ASP A 169 24.88 -7.60 9.79
C ASP A 169 26.25 -8.26 9.57
N ASP A 170 27.30 -7.66 10.13
CA ASP A 170 28.56 -8.39 10.32
C ASP A 170 28.25 -9.50 11.34
N GLY A 171 27.92 -10.69 10.81
CA GLY A 171 27.58 -11.85 11.61
C GLY A 171 28.60 -12.05 12.72
N LEU A 172 28.08 -12.18 13.94
CA LEU A 172 28.84 -12.63 15.10
C LEU A 172 29.39 -14.03 14.77
N THR A 173 30.67 -14.11 14.43
CA THR A 173 31.46 -15.35 14.48
C THR A 173 32.03 -15.55 15.88
#